data_c1e4a7374db778798660dce3ce67077c
#
_entry.id   c1e4a7374db778798660dce3ce67077c
#
_cell.length_a   1.000
_cell.length_b   1.000
_cell.length_c   1.000
_cell.angle_alpha   90.00
_cell.angle_beta   90.00
_cell.angle_gamma   90.00
#
_symmetry.space_group_name_H-M   'P 1'
#
loop_
_entity.id
_entity.type
_entity.pdbx_description
1 polymer ?
#
loop_
_entity_poly.entity_id
_entity_poly.type
_entity_poly.pdbx_seq_one_letter_code
_entity_poly.pdbx_strand_id
1 'polypeptide(L)'
;RQFQNEYNPVHMHGGHVSGAGFLKVPKTLGKHVQKEKQGVKHYGGGTLNLIHGSKQFLSNSTFQINPEVGDFYFFPNYMMHTVYPFKGTDEERRSISFNAFIDQSIYDVF
;
A
#
# COMPACT_ATOMS: atom_id res chain seq x y z
N ARG A 1 8.08 -3.18 10.84
CA ARG A 1 8.45 -4.56 10.45
C ARG A 1 7.19 -5.36 10.18
N GLN A 2 7.26 -6.22 9.21
CA GLN A 2 6.20 -7.17 8.91
C GLN A 2 6.80 -8.50 8.47
N PHE A 3 6.25 -9.57 9.01
CA PHE A 3 6.61 -10.93 8.65
C PHE A 3 5.50 -11.58 7.84
N GLN A 4 5.74 -12.82 7.38
CA GLN A 4 4.75 -13.55 6.59
C GLN A 4 3.40 -13.67 7.32
N ASN A 5 2.33 -13.66 6.57
CA ASN A 5 0.94 -13.76 7.06
C ASN A 5 0.44 -12.57 7.91
N GLU A 6 1.29 -11.59 8.20
CA GLU A 6 0.84 -10.36 8.86
C GLU A 6 0.09 -9.48 7.86
N TYR A 7 -0.95 -8.85 8.33
CA TYR A 7 -1.87 -8.06 7.54
C TYR A 7 -2.01 -6.66 8.11
N ASN A 8 -1.97 -5.68 7.23
CA ASN A 8 -2.30 -4.31 7.57
C ASN A 8 -3.61 -3.94 6.86
N PRO A 9 -4.72 -3.91 7.60
CA PRO A 9 -6.05 -3.67 7.01
C PRO A 9 -6.16 -2.29 6.37
N VAL A 10 -7.22 -2.10 5.60
CA VAL A 10 -7.53 -0.82 4.97
C VAL A 10 -7.67 0.26 6.04
N HIS A 11 -6.92 1.33 5.89
CA HIS A 11 -6.90 2.45 6.84
C HIS A 11 -6.50 3.75 6.15
N MET A 12 -6.64 4.84 6.87
CA MET A 12 -6.20 6.17 6.51
C MET A 12 -5.48 6.81 7.71
N HIS A 13 -4.74 7.86 7.46
CA HIS A 13 -3.94 8.55 8.47
C HIS A 13 -4.42 9.98 8.70
N GLY A 14 -4.02 10.55 9.84
CA GLY A 14 -4.09 11.99 10.07
C GLY A 14 -3.01 12.76 9.29
N GLY A 15 -3.11 14.07 9.27
CA GLY A 15 -2.18 14.94 8.53
C GLY A 15 -2.67 15.27 7.13
N HIS A 16 -1.77 15.71 6.26
CA HIS A 16 -2.10 16.10 4.88
C HIS A 16 -1.50 15.13 3.86
N VAL A 17 -0.27 14.71 4.10
CA VAL A 17 0.47 13.81 3.22
C VAL A 17 0.97 12.63 4.04
N SER A 18 0.79 11.46 3.49
CA SER A 18 1.36 10.22 4.02
C SER A 18 2.42 9.69 3.07
N GLY A 19 3.35 8.95 3.60
CA GLY A 19 4.38 8.32 2.77
C GLY A 19 4.85 7.00 3.33
N ALA A 20 5.35 6.16 2.45
CA ALA A 20 5.96 4.88 2.78
C ALA A 20 7.22 4.65 1.96
N GLY A 21 8.31 4.35 2.66
CA GLY A 21 9.57 3.97 2.05
C GLY A 21 9.94 2.54 2.40
N PHE A 22 10.61 1.84 1.50
CA PHE A 22 10.90 0.42 1.64
C PHE A 22 12.40 0.19 1.81
N LEU A 23 12.79 -0.29 3.00
CA LEU A 23 14.18 -0.55 3.38
C LEU A 23 14.58 -2.01 3.14
N LYS A 24 13.63 -2.93 3.26
CA LYS A 24 13.85 -4.34 3.04
C LYS A 24 12.58 -4.95 2.47
N VAL A 25 12.74 -5.71 1.41
CA VAL A 25 11.63 -6.34 0.70
C VAL A 25 11.98 -7.82 0.49
N PRO A 26 11.11 -8.76 0.92
CA PRO A 26 11.31 -10.18 0.65
C PRO A 26 11.40 -10.45 -0.84
N LYS A 27 12.27 -11.37 -1.24
CA LYS A 27 12.47 -11.76 -2.64
C LYS A 27 11.21 -12.36 -3.29
N THR A 28 10.31 -12.87 -2.46
CA THR A 28 9.05 -13.48 -2.89
C THR A 28 7.88 -12.51 -2.93
N LEU A 29 8.11 -11.24 -2.58
CA LEU A 29 7.05 -10.24 -2.57
C LEU A 29 6.47 -10.07 -3.98
N GLY A 30 5.15 -10.08 -4.07
CA GLY A 30 4.45 -9.96 -5.35
C GLY A 30 4.43 -11.24 -6.21
N LYS A 31 5.18 -12.27 -5.84
CA LYS A 31 5.27 -13.51 -6.62
C LYS A 31 4.19 -14.54 -6.26
N HIS A 32 3.62 -14.45 -5.07
CA HIS A 32 2.53 -15.32 -4.65
C HIS A 32 1.20 -14.72 -5.01
N VAL A 33 0.48 -15.42 -5.84
CA VAL A 33 -0.85 -15.07 -6.29
C VAL A 33 -1.85 -15.87 -5.46
N GLN A 34 -2.67 -15.19 -4.66
CA GLN A 34 -3.83 -15.85 -4.08
C GLN A 34 -4.95 -15.91 -5.12
N LYS A 35 -5.41 -17.13 -5.39
CA LYS A 35 -6.63 -17.32 -6.18
C LYS A 35 -7.82 -17.13 -5.26
N GLU A 36 -8.61 -16.12 -5.47
CA GLU A 36 -9.92 -16.06 -4.85
C GLU A 36 -10.84 -17.12 -5.45
N LYS A 37 -11.68 -17.72 -4.60
CA LYS A 37 -12.59 -18.82 -4.98
C LYS A 37 -13.65 -18.42 -6.01
N GLN A 38 -13.83 -17.14 -6.27
CA GLN A 38 -14.83 -16.67 -7.24
C GLN A 38 -14.22 -15.56 -8.09
N GLY A 39 -13.87 -15.93 -9.32
CA GLY A 39 -13.45 -14.96 -10.34
C GLY A 39 -12.04 -14.41 -10.13
N VAL A 40 -11.31 -14.58 -11.08
CA VAL A 40 -10.00 -14.18 -11.49
C VAL A 40 -9.52 -12.84 -10.92
N LYS A 41 -9.16 -12.76 -9.65
CA LYS A 41 -8.32 -11.66 -9.23
C LYS A 41 -7.09 -12.19 -8.55
N HIS A 42 -6.01 -12.03 -9.24
CA HIS A 42 -4.69 -12.28 -8.71
C HIS A 42 -4.22 -11.01 -8.01
N TYR A 43 -4.02 -11.04 -6.70
CA TYR A 43 -3.25 -10.01 -6.06
C TYR A 43 -1.90 -10.57 -5.62
N GLY A 44 -0.87 -9.82 -5.88
CA GLY A 44 0.48 -10.20 -5.44
C GLY A 44 0.59 -10.10 -3.92
N GLY A 45 1.10 -11.14 -3.28
CA GLY A 45 1.30 -11.14 -1.84
C GLY A 45 2.24 -10.03 -1.39
N GLY A 46 1.85 -9.29 -0.36
CA GLY A 46 2.67 -8.25 0.26
C GLY A 46 2.68 -6.91 -0.45
N THR A 47 1.90 -6.72 -1.51
CA THR A 47 1.82 -5.45 -2.23
C THR A 47 1.10 -4.38 -1.42
N LEU A 48 1.50 -3.13 -1.63
CA LEU A 48 0.78 -1.95 -1.17
C LEU A 48 -0.32 -1.62 -2.17
N ASN A 49 -1.53 -1.48 -1.71
CA ASN A 49 -2.66 -1.11 -2.55
C ASN A 49 -3.23 0.22 -2.10
N LEU A 50 -3.27 1.17 -3.01
CA LEU A 50 -3.90 2.47 -2.84
C LEU A 50 -5.32 2.40 -3.42
N ILE A 51 -6.28 2.92 -2.67
CA ILE A 51 -7.71 2.83 -3.02
C ILE A 51 -8.26 4.24 -3.19
N HIS A 52 -8.83 4.51 -4.36
CA HIS A 52 -9.43 5.81 -4.68
C HIS A 52 -10.75 5.61 -5.46
N GLY A 53 -11.83 6.11 -4.89
CA GLY A 53 -13.15 5.99 -5.48
C GLY A 53 -13.70 4.57 -5.51
N SER A 54 -14.71 4.35 -6.32
CA SER A 54 -15.37 3.05 -6.51
C SER A 54 -15.00 2.46 -7.86
N LYS A 55 -14.92 1.14 -7.92
CA LYS A 55 -14.72 0.45 -9.18
C LYS A 55 -15.94 0.62 -10.06
N GLN A 56 -15.74 1.15 -11.26
CA GLN A 56 -16.76 1.38 -12.24
C GLN A 56 -16.30 0.90 -13.63
N PHE A 57 -17.22 0.92 -14.57
CA PHE A 57 -16.89 0.68 -15.98
C PHE A 57 -15.84 1.71 -16.44
N LEU A 58 -14.76 1.23 -17.01
CA LEU A 58 -13.59 2.02 -17.44
C LEU A 58 -12.84 2.76 -16.31
N SER A 59 -13.10 2.42 -15.04
CA SER A 59 -12.41 3.04 -13.92
C SER A 59 -11.94 1.99 -12.92
N ASN A 60 -10.66 2.00 -12.63
CA ASN A 60 -10.07 1.20 -11.55
C ASN A 60 -10.07 2.01 -10.26
N SER A 61 -10.48 1.39 -9.17
CA SER A 61 -10.43 2.00 -7.85
C SER A 61 -9.17 1.66 -7.05
N THR A 62 -8.38 0.71 -7.53
CA THR A 62 -7.21 0.21 -6.82
C THR A 62 -5.97 0.35 -7.68
N PHE A 63 -4.93 0.95 -7.09
CA PHE A 63 -3.60 1.00 -7.67
C PHE A 63 -2.67 0.11 -6.85
N GLN A 64 -2.20 -0.98 -7.45
CA GLN A 64 -1.32 -1.94 -6.80
C GLN A 64 0.14 -1.59 -7.03
N ILE A 65 0.90 -1.52 -5.94
CA ILE A 65 2.32 -1.23 -5.96
C ILE A 65 3.09 -2.47 -5.50
N ASN A 66 4.03 -2.90 -6.31
CA ASN A 66 5.01 -3.91 -5.95
C ASN A 66 6.33 -3.20 -5.61
N PRO A 67 6.59 -2.93 -4.33
CA PRO A 67 7.69 -2.07 -3.93
C PRO A 67 9.04 -2.76 -4.09
N GLU A 68 10.05 -1.96 -4.42
CA GLU A 68 11.46 -2.33 -4.39
C GLU A 68 12.19 -1.57 -3.29
N VAL A 69 13.32 -2.10 -2.85
CA VAL A 69 14.17 -1.43 -1.86
C VAL A 69 14.62 -0.07 -2.42
N GLY A 70 14.44 0.96 -1.63
CA GLY A 70 14.74 2.34 -2.00
C GLY A 70 13.56 3.12 -2.55
N ASP A 71 12.44 2.46 -2.85
CA ASP A 71 11.24 3.14 -3.30
C ASP A 71 10.59 3.93 -2.17
N PHE A 72 10.11 5.13 -2.51
CA PHE A 72 9.28 5.97 -1.66
C PHE A 72 8.01 6.36 -2.40
N TYR A 73 6.89 6.21 -1.73
CA TYR A 73 5.57 6.58 -2.25
C TYR A 73 4.93 7.62 -1.35
N PHE A 74 4.41 8.68 -1.97
CA PHE A 74 3.71 9.77 -1.28
C PHE A 74 2.27 9.80 -1.78
N PHE A 75 1.34 9.96 -0.88
CA PHE A 75 -0.08 10.03 -1.21
C PHE A 75 -0.83 10.91 -0.20
N PRO A 76 -1.99 11.46 -0.59
CA PRO A 76 -2.80 12.22 0.34
C PRO A 76 -3.20 11.39 1.55
N ASN A 77 -3.27 12.01 2.72
CA ASN A 77 -3.61 11.31 3.95
C ASN A 77 -4.98 10.62 3.92
N TYR A 78 -5.92 11.16 3.17
CA TYR A 78 -7.27 10.61 3.01
C TYR A 78 -7.32 9.38 2.10
N MET A 79 -6.26 9.07 1.40
CA MET A 79 -6.23 7.89 0.53
C MET A 79 -6.20 6.62 1.37
N MET A 80 -7.23 5.82 1.25
CA MET A 80 -7.26 4.51 1.89
C MET A 80 -6.24 3.59 1.25
N HIS A 81 -5.60 2.79 2.06
CA HIS A 81 -4.60 1.85 1.58
C HIS A 81 -4.59 0.59 2.44
N THR A 82 -4.06 -0.46 1.88
CA THR A 82 -3.90 -1.73 2.56
C THR A 82 -2.62 -2.40 2.09
N VAL A 83 -2.06 -3.21 2.96
CA VAL A 83 -0.88 -4.02 2.66
C VAL A 83 -1.24 -5.48 2.85
N TYR A 84 -1.25 -6.22 1.76
CA TYR A 84 -1.56 -7.64 1.81
C TYR A 84 -0.43 -8.45 2.43
N PRO A 85 -0.74 -9.58 3.08
CA PRO A 85 0.26 -10.49 3.61
C PRO A 85 1.05 -11.16 2.48
N PHE A 86 2.32 -11.40 2.74
CA PHE A 86 3.16 -12.24 1.89
C PHE A 86 3.37 -13.61 2.57
N LYS A 87 3.80 -14.58 1.78
CA LYS A 87 3.96 -15.97 2.23
C LYS A 87 5.23 -16.59 1.67
N GLY A 88 5.61 -17.74 2.22
CA GLY A 88 6.67 -18.58 1.68
C GLY A 88 8.08 -18.08 1.96
N THR A 89 8.28 -17.27 2.98
CA THR A 89 9.60 -16.76 3.35
C THR A 89 9.66 -16.38 4.82
N ASP A 90 10.82 -16.53 5.44
CA ASP A 90 11.14 -16.03 6.78
C ASP A 90 11.71 -14.59 6.71
N GLU A 91 11.90 -14.04 5.52
CA GLU A 91 12.39 -12.68 5.36
C GLU A 91 11.36 -11.67 5.85
N GLU A 92 11.82 -10.60 6.48
CA GLU A 92 10.96 -9.49 6.87
C GLU A 92 10.83 -8.45 5.77
N ARG A 93 9.67 -7.80 5.69
CA ARG A 93 9.52 -6.51 5.05
C ARG A 93 9.75 -5.42 6.09
N ARG A 94 10.62 -4.47 5.77
CA ARG A 94 10.87 -3.32 6.61
C ARG A 94 10.60 -2.04 5.82
N SER A 95 9.70 -1.25 6.34
CA SER A 95 9.34 0.03 5.75
C SER A 95 9.41 1.14 6.78
N ILE A 96 9.56 2.36 6.29
CA ILE A 96 9.40 3.60 7.06
C ILE A 96 8.11 4.23 6.57
N SER A 97 7.26 4.63 7.50
CA SER A 97 6.06 5.42 7.19
C SER A 97 6.11 6.74 7.94
N PHE A 98 5.51 7.75 7.36
CA PHE A 98 5.38 9.05 8.01
C PHE A 98 4.09 9.73 7.57
N ASN A 99 3.67 10.68 8.40
CA ASN A 99 2.61 11.61 8.09
C ASN A 99 3.15 13.04 8.25
N ALA A 100 2.80 13.90 7.33
CA ALA A 100 3.23 15.29 7.34
C ALA A 100 2.01 16.22 7.33
N PHE A 101 2.14 17.31 8.04
CA PHE A 101 1.23 18.45 7.95
C PHE A 101 1.84 19.48 7.00
N ILE A 102 1.05 19.92 6.04
CA ILE A 102 1.40 21.05 5.19
C ILE A 102 0.90 22.32 5.86
N ASP A 103 1.54 23.45 5.58
CA ASP A 103 1.12 24.74 6.11
C ASP A 103 -0.37 24.98 5.82
N GLN A 104 -1.08 25.46 6.82
CA GLN A 104 -2.52 25.75 6.72
C GLN A 104 -2.83 26.74 5.59
N SER A 105 -1.90 27.61 5.25
CA SER A 105 -2.07 28.59 4.18
C SER A 105 -2.37 27.97 2.81
N ILE A 106 -2.07 26.68 2.62
CA ILE A 106 -2.44 25.98 1.38
C ILE A 106 -3.96 25.95 1.15
N TYR A 107 -4.74 25.96 2.22
CA TYR A 107 -6.20 25.99 2.13
C TYR A 107 -6.76 27.37 1.81
N ASP A 108 -5.97 28.40 2.00
CA ASP A 108 -6.39 29.78 1.75
C ASP A 108 -6.33 30.15 0.25
N VAL A 109 -5.76 29.27 -0.57
CA VAL A 109 -5.57 29.44 -2.00
C VAL A 109 -6.74 28.89 -2.82
N PHE A 110 -7.54 28.05 -2.21
CA PHE A 110 -8.63 27.33 -2.90
C PHE A 110 -10.00 27.76 -2.42
#